data_8a3108f7f32755a0368ddca88a831801
#
_entry.id   8a3108f7f32755a0368ddca88a831801
#
_cell.length_a   1.000
_cell.length_b   1.000
_cell.length_c   1.000
_cell.angle_alpha   90.00
_cell.angle_beta   90.00
_cell.angle_gamma   90.00
#
_symmetry.space_group_name_H-M   'P 1'
#
loop_
_entity.id
_entity.type
_entity.pdbx_description
1 polymer ?
#
loop_
_entity_poly.entity_id
_entity_poly.type
_entity_poly.pdbx_seq_one_letter_code
_entity_poly.pdbx_strand_id
1 'polypeptide(L)'
;MQIPDEMRNILYANYFGYVCTSDRFDQPHLTPVFFVYDENSQKIFFITNERSKKIKNLSENPNVSITIDIRDPVNPFNNEGVMTQGTANITDRAPIYFLSEETLQLYYDIYLEFKSKYQKVIENKPMGENDVIIQINIEKMVYWKGPHFKSLKFKKDSQIFS
;
A
#
# COMPACT_ATOMS: atom_id res chain seq x y z
N MET A 1 -10.08 12.66 -6.63
CA MET A 1 -9.29 13.10 -7.84
C MET A 1 -8.92 11.84 -8.60
N GLN A 2 -9.23 11.75 -9.87
CA GLN A 2 -8.88 10.57 -10.67
C GLN A 2 -7.38 10.60 -11.01
N ILE A 3 -6.66 9.51 -10.75
CA ILE A 3 -5.25 9.41 -11.15
C ILE A 3 -5.15 9.11 -12.66
N PRO A 4 -4.07 9.55 -13.34
CA PRO A 4 -3.84 9.24 -14.76
C PRO A 4 -3.81 7.73 -15.03
N ASP A 5 -4.26 7.35 -16.23
CA ASP A 5 -4.36 5.95 -16.63
C ASP A 5 -3.02 5.21 -16.60
N GLU A 6 -1.92 5.88 -16.95
CA GLU A 6 -0.58 5.32 -16.87
C GLU A 6 -0.20 4.89 -15.45
N MET A 7 -0.55 5.69 -14.44
CA MET A 7 -0.30 5.35 -13.02
C MET A 7 -1.23 4.23 -12.56
N ARG A 8 -2.50 4.30 -12.93
CA ARG A 8 -3.50 3.28 -12.62
C ARG A 8 -3.09 1.91 -13.16
N ASN A 9 -2.67 1.86 -14.42
CA ASN A 9 -2.26 0.61 -15.08
C ASN A 9 -1.11 -0.07 -14.34
N ILE A 10 -0.13 0.69 -13.84
CA ILE A 10 0.98 0.13 -13.05
C ILE A 10 0.47 -0.46 -11.74
N LEU A 11 -0.42 0.25 -11.03
CA LEU A 11 -0.95 -0.20 -9.75
C LEU A 11 -1.80 -1.46 -9.86
N TYR A 12 -2.55 -1.62 -10.95
CA TYR A 12 -3.40 -2.80 -11.15
C TYR A 12 -2.68 -3.98 -11.81
N ALA A 13 -1.70 -3.74 -12.69
CA ALA A 13 -1.00 -4.79 -13.41
C ALA A 13 0.06 -5.54 -12.58
N ASN A 14 0.52 -4.94 -11.48
CA ASN A 14 1.62 -5.49 -10.69
C ASN A 14 1.15 -6.17 -9.41
N TYR A 15 1.88 -7.22 -9.03
CA TYR A 15 1.62 -8.01 -7.82
C TYR A 15 2.44 -7.56 -6.62
N PHE A 16 3.62 -7.00 -6.84
CA PHE A 16 4.56 -6.61 -5.79
C PHE A 16 4.81 -5.11 -5.79
N GLY A 17 4.89 -4.57 -4.59
CA GLY A 17 5.46 -3.27 -4.34
C GLY A 17 6.58 -3.39 -3.31
N TYR A 18 7.53 -2.47 -3.35
CA TYR A 18 8.62 -2.39 -2.38
C TYR A 18 8.29 -1.29 -1.38
N VAL A 19 7.89 -1.71 -0.17
CA VAL A 19 7.55 -0.76 0.90
C VAL A 19 8.78 -0.40 1.70
N CYS A 20 9.01 0.90 1.88
CA CYS A 20 10.03 1.46 2.74
C CYS A 20 9.39 2.04 4.00
N THR A 21 9.86 1.58 5.15
CA THR A 21 9.52 2.10 6.47
C THR A 21 10.79 2.47 7.20
N SER A 22 10.73 3.39 8.17
CA SER A 22 11.89 3.72 9.01
C SER A 22 11.51 3.66 10.50
N ASP A 23 12.48 3.38 11.33
CA ASP A 23 12.30 3.45 12.77
C ASP A 23 12.44 4.89 13.30
N ARG A 24 12.38 5.05 14.62
CA ARG A 24 12.54 6.37 15.29
C ARG A 24 13.93 7.00 15.12
N PHE A 25 14.91 6.26 14.61
CA PHE A 25 16.27 6.72 14.33
C PHE A 25 16.51 6.94 12.83
N ASP A 26 15.43 6.97 12.04
CA ASP A 26 15.45 7.13 10.58
C ASP A 26 16.20 6.01 9.83
N GLN A 27 16.36 4.82 10.46
CA GLN A 27 16.95 3.67 9.79
C GLN A 27 15.93 3.08 8.80
N PRO A 28 16.22 3.11 7.50
CA PRO A 28 15.30 2.60 6.49
C PRO A 28 15.26 1.08 6.49
N HIS A 29 14.07 0.54 6.20
CA HIS A 29 13.82 -0.88 6.01
C HIS A 29 12.94 -1.09 4.78
N LEU A 30 13.49 -1.71 3.74
CA LEU A 30 12.83 -1.95 2.46
C LEU A 30 12.49 -3.43 2.29
N THR A 31 11.23 -3.73 1.98
CA THR A 31 10.80 -5.11 1.75
C THR A 31 9.73 -5.19 0.67
N PRO A 32 9.68 -6.29 -0.12
CA PRO A 32 8.57 -6.55 -1.02
C PRO A 32 7.30 -6.88 -0.23
N VAL A 33 6.17 -6.44 -0.73
CA VAL A 33 4.84 -6.76 -0.20
C VAL A 33 3.87 -7.03 -1.35
N PHE A 34 2.88 -7.87 -1.11
CA PHE A 34 1.68 -7.91 -1.92
C PHE A 34 0.81 -6.72 -1.54
N PHE A 35 0.24 -6.03 -2.52
CA PHE A 35 -0.55 -4.84 -2.29
C PHE A 35 -1.82 -4.81 -3.14
N VAL A 36 -2.79 -4.04 -2.72
CA VAL A 36 -3.92 -3.59 -3.54
C VAL A 36 -4.03 -2.08 -3.50
N TYR A 37 -4.47 -1.50 -4.60
CA TYR A 37 -4.82 -0.09 -4.68
C TYR A 37 -6.34 0.01 -4.81
N ASP A 38 -6.98 0.68 -3.86
CA ASP A 38 -8.40 1.02 -3.92
C ASP A 38 -8.57 2.42 -4.52
N GLU A 39 -9.19 2.48 -5.70
CA GLU A 39 -9.41 3.74 -6.42
C GLU A 39 -10.45 4.62 -5.72
N ASN A 40 -11.42 4.03 -5.04
CA ASN A 40 -12.49 4.79 -4.39
C ASN A 40 -11.96 5.60 -3.21
N SER A 41 -11.19 4.98 -2.35
CA SER A 41 -10.53 5.67 -1.22
C SER A 41 -9.19 6.32 -1.59
N GLN A 42 -8.62 6.00 -2.76
CA GLN A 42 -7.29 6.43 -3.20
C GLN A 42 -6.18 6.04 -2.22
N LYS A 43 -6.26 4.81 -1.73
CA LYS A 43 -5.33 4.26 -0.73
C LYS A 43 -4.68 2.99 -1.25
N ILE A 44 -3.51 2.69 -0.71
CA ILE A 44 -2.84 1.41 -0.92
C ILE A 44 -2.93 0.60 0.37
N PHE A 45 -3.20 -0.69 0.22
CA PHE A 45 -3.27 -1.63 1.33
C PHE A 45 -2.29 -2.76 1.11
N PHE A 46 -1.69 -3.24 2.19
CA PHE A 46 -0.94 -4.49 2.19
C PHE A 46 -1.15 -5.26 3.49
N ILE A 47 -0.95 -6.57 3.44
CA ILE A 47 -1.10 -7.46 4.58
C ILE A 47 0.29 -7.89 5.04
N THR A 48 0.51 -7.90 6.35
CA THR A 48 1.77 -8.35 6.94
C THR A 48 1.53 -8.91 8.34
N ASN A 49 2.47 -9.74 8.82
CA ASN A 49 2.42 -10.24 10.19
C ASN A 49 2.67 -9.11 11.20
N GLU A 50 1.90 -9.07 12.29
CA GLU A 50 1.98 -8.05 13.35
C GLU A 50 3.36 -7.94 14.01
N ARG A 51 4.16 -9.04 13.99
CA ARG A 51 5.52 -9.09 14.58
C ARG A 51 6.61 -8.66 13.60
N SER A 52 6.24 -8.24 12.39
CA SER A 52 7.22 -7.85 11.38
C SER A 52 7.93 -6.54 11.74
N LYS A 53 9.16 -6.39 11.24
CA LYS A 53 9.94 -5.13 11.42
C LYS A 53 9.19 -3.91 10.88
N LYS A 54 8.38 -4.08 9.81
CA LYS A 54 7.53 -3.03 9.26
C LYS A 54 6.55 -2.48 10.29
N ILE A 55 5.88 -3.37 11.02
CA ILE A 55 4.91 -2.98 12.06
C ILE A 55 5.60 -2.24 13.21
N LYS A 56 6.75 -2.73 13.64
CA LYS A 56 7.54 -2.04 14.66
C LYS A 56 7.90 -0.63 14.20
N ASN A 57 8.41 -0.49 12.99
CA ASN A 57 8.78 0.79 12.42
C ASN A 57 7.57 1.75 12.36
N LEU A 58 6.45 1.29 11.78
CA LEU A 58 5.24 2.11 11.62
C LEU A 58 4.60 2.51 12.94
N SER A 59 4.81 1.74 14.01
CA SER A 59 4.36 2.12 15.36
C SER A 59 5.15 3.30 15.94
N GLU A 60 6.38 3.50 15.48
CA GLU A 60 7.28 4.57 15.92
C GLU A 60 7.29 5.75 14.94
N ASN A 61 7.15 5.47 13.65
CA ASN A 61 7.21 6.45 12.56
C ASN A 61 6.21 6.06 11.47
N PRO A 62 5.11 6.79 11.32
CA PRO A 62 4.07 6.46 10.34
C PRO A 62 4.44 6.78 8.89
N ASN A 63 5.55 7.48 8.65
CA ASN A 63 5.96 7.82 7.30
C ASN A 63 6.34 6.58 6.50
N VAL A 64 5.85 6.51 5.27
CA VAL A 64 6.01 5.34 4.42
C VAL A 64 6.13 5.76 2.96
N SER A 65 6.88 4.98 2.21
CA SER A 65 6.81 5.01 0.76
C SER A 65 6.66 3.60 0.20
N ILE A 66 6.01 3.50 -0.96
CA ILE A 66 5.95 2.24 -1.71
C ILE A 66 6.23 2.53 -3.18
N THR A 67 7.05 1.68 -3.79
CA THR A 67 7.40 1.74 -5.21
C THR A 67 6.91 0.48 -5.90
N ILE A 68 6.26 0.67 -7.03
CA ILE A 68 5.80 -0.38 -7.94
C ILE A 68 6.39 -0.08 -9.32
N ASP A 69 7.08 -1.03 -9.93
CA ASP A 69 7.73 -0.82 -11.21
C ASP A 69 7.51 -1.97 -12.19
N ILE A 70 7.60 -1.64 -13.47
CA ILE A 70 7.67 -2.58 -14.59
C ILE A 70 9.05 -2.42 -15.22
N ARG A 71 9.78 -3.52 -15.28
CA ARG A 71 11.13 -3.54 -15.83
C ARG A 71 11.13 -4.17 -17.21
N ASP A 72 11.73 -3.48 -18.14
CA ASP A 72 12.08 -4.03 -19.45
C ASP A 72 13.47 -4.68 -19.34
N PRO A 73 13.60 -6.00 -19.55
CA PRO A 73 14.88 -6.70 -19.39
C PRO A 73 15.88 -6.37 -20.51
N VAL A 74 15.43 -5.76 -21.60
CA VAL A 74 16.25 -5.47 -22.78
C VAL A 74 16.62 -4.00 -22.86
N ASN A 75 15.65 -3.11 -22.63
CA ASN A 75 15.85 -1.67 -22.73
C ASN A 75 15.44 -0.96 -21.44
N PRO A 76 16.40 -0.56 -20.58
CA PRO A 76 16.11 0.09 -19.32
C PRO A 76 15.41 1.45 -19.46
N PHE A 77 15.48 2.10 -20.63
CA PHE A 77 14.73 3.34 -20.90
C PHE A 77 13.21 3.13 -21.01
N ASN A 78 12.77 1.88 -21.17
CA ASN A 78 11.36 1.51 -21.14
C ASN A 78 10.85 1.22 -19.72
N ASN A 79 11.74 1.17 -18.72
CA ASN A 79 11.31 0.98 -17.35
C ASN A 79 10.36 2.10 -16.94
N GLU A 80 9.27 1.71 -16.30
CA GLU A 80 8.30 2.64 -15.79
C GLU A 80 7.81 2.23 -14.41
N GLY A 81 7.35 3.17 -13.62
CA GLY A 81 6.89 2.87 -12.30
C GLY A 81 6.16 4.02 -11.62
N VAL A 82 5.63 3.70 -10.46
CA VAL A 82 4.97 4.63 -9.55
C VAL A 82 5.60 4.49 -8.17
N MET A 83 6.01 5.62 -7.60
CA MET A 83 6.35 5.72 -6.18
C MET A 83 5.29 6.55 -5.48
N THR A 84 4.81 6.09 -4.34
CA THR A 84 3.95 6.88 -3.46
C THR A 84 4.68 7.21 -2.16
N GLN A 85 4.36 8.36 -1.60
CA GLN A 85 4.77 8.78 -0.27
C GLN A 85 3.53 9.18 0.52
N GLY A 86 3.53 8.90 1.82
CA GLY A 86 2.42 9.22 2.69
C GLY A 86 2.61 8.68 4.09
N THR A 87 1.50 8.49 4.78
CA THR A 87 1.47 7.93 6.13
C THR A 87 0.71 6.63 6.16
N ALA A 88 1.16 5.68 6.98
CA ALA A 88 0.51 4.40 7.17
C ALA A 88 -0.23 4.33 8.50
N ASN A 89 -1.43 3.75 8.45
CA ASN A 89 -2.18 3.34 9.63
C ASN A 89 -2.16 1.82 9.72
N ILE A 90 -1.85 1.31 10.90
CA ILE A 90 -2.03 -0.11 11.23
C ILE A 90 -3.50 -0.25 11.60
N THR A 91 -4.28 -0.86 10.73
CA THR A 91 -5.70 -1.08 10.99
C THR A 91 -5.86 -2.08 12.13
N ASP A 92 -6.72 -1.75 13.01
CA ASP A 92 -6.93 -2.18 14.38
C ASP A 92 -6.50 -3.62 14.73
N ARG A 93 -5.65 -3.72 15.76
CA ARG A 93 -5.28 -4.99 16.42
C ARG A 93 -6.36 -5.50 17.38
N ALA A 94 -7.52 -4.84 17.41
CA ALA A 94 -8.60 -5.26 18.28
C ALA A 94 -9.18 -6.59 17.81
N PRO A 95 -9.54 -7.49 18.71
CA PRO A 95 -10.30 -8.68 18.35
C PRO A 95 -11.55 -8.30 17.54
N ILE A 96 -11.88 -9.08 16.54
CA ILE A 96 -12.99 -8.85 15.59
C ILE A 96 -14.29 -8.37 16.28
N TYR A 97 -14.53 -8.82 17.51
CA TYR A 97 -15.72 -8.47 18.30
C TYR A 97 -15.78 -7.00 18.77
N PHE A 98 -14.67 -6.28 18.69
CA PHE A 98 -14.58 -4.86 19.09
C PHE A 98 -14.41 -3.91 17.92
N LEU A 99 -14.37 -4.42 16.68
CA LEU A 99 -14.29 -3.59 15.50
C LEU A 99 -15.64 -2.99 15.16
N SER A 100 -15.66 -1.74 14.69
CA SER A 100 -16.88 -1.15 14.14
C SER A 100 -17.32 -1.91 12.87
N GLU A 101 -18.62 -1.85 12.56
CA GLU A 101 -19.14 -2.45 11.32
C GLU A 101 -18.42 -1.90 10.07
N GLU A 102 -18.10 -0.61 10.06
CA GLU A 102 -17.37 0.04 8.97
C GLU A 102 -15.97 -0.55 8.79
N THR A 103 -15.26 -0.81 9.90
CA THR A 103 -13.93 -1.43 9.87
C THR A 103 -14.01 -2.88 9.41
N LEU A 104 -15.02 -3.62 9.86
CA LEU A 104 -15.23 -4.99 9.40
C LEU A 104 -15.54 -5.05 7.91
N GLN A 105 -16.37 -4.13 7.41
CA GLN A 105 -16.70 -4.05 5.99
C GLN A 105 -15.46 -3.71 5.17
N LEU A 106 -14.65 -2.73 5.61
CA LEU A 106 -13.39 -2.39 4.96
C LEU A 106 -12.46 -3.61 4.87
N TYR A 107 -12.30 -4.37 5.95
CA TYR A 107 -11.48 -5.59 5.94
C TYR A 107 -11.99 -6.62 4.95
N TYR A 108 -13.30 -6.80 4.90
CA TYR A 108 -13.92 -7.74 3.99
C TYR A 108 -13.68 -7.32 2.53
N ASP A 109 -13.88 -6.06 2.21
CA ASP A 109 -13.70 -5.52 0.87
C ASP A 109 -12.23 -5.62 0.42
N ILE A 110 -11.30 -5.22 1.27
CA ILE A 110 -9.86 -5.35 1.00
C ILE A 110 -9.44 -6.82 0.85
N TYR A 111 -9.98 -7.71 1.68
CA TYR A 111 -9.74 -9.15 1.53
C TYR A 111 -10.25 -9.69 0.19
N LEU A 112 -11.44 -9.26 -0.24
CA LEU A 112 -11.99 -9.66 -1.53
C LEU A 112 -11.14 -9.14 -2.70
N GLU A 113 -10.63 -7.91 -2.62
CA GLU A 113 -9.72 -7.36 -3.62
C GLU A 113 -8.41 -8.14 -3.67
N PHE A 114 -7.81 -8.46 -2.51
CA PHE A 114 -6.65 -9.33 -2.44
C PHE A 114 -6.94 -10.70 -3.06
N LYS A 115 -8.06 -11.31 -2.70
CA LYS A 115 -8.48 -12.60 -3.25
C LYS A 115 -8.63 -12.54 -4.77
N SER A 116 -9.27 -11.50 -5.28
CA SER A 116 -9.45 -11.30 -6.72
C SER A 116 -8.12 -11.13 -7.45
N LYS A 117 -7.26 -10.25 -6.94
CA LYS A 117 -5.96 -9.94 -7.53
C LYS A 117 -4.99 -11.12 -7.48
N TYR A 118 -5.01 -11.89 -6.39
CA TYR A 118 -4.05 -12.97 -6.11
C TYR A 118 -4.70 -14.36 -6.11
N GLN A 119 -5.79 -14.53 -6.81
CA GLN A 119 -6.65 -15.73 -6.79
C GLN A 119 -5.88 -17.06 -6.90
N LYS A 120 -4.83 -17.10 -7.73
CA LYS A 120 -3.99 -18.29 -7.91
C LYS A 120 -2.99 -18.53 -6.76
N VAL A 121 -2.73 -17.52 -5.94
CA VAL A 121 -1.71 -17.57 -4.87
C VAL A 121 -2.33 -17.75 -3.49
N ILE A 122 -3.54 -17.21 -3.30
CA ILE A 122 -4.21 -17.12 -1.99
C ILE A 122 -5.32 -18.18 -1.83
N GLU A 123 -5.67 -18.93 -2.87
CA GLU A 123 -6.78 -19.90 -2.86
C GLU A 123 -6.83 -20.81 -1.62
N ASN A 124 -5.73 -20.95 -0.89
CA ASN A 124 -5.62 -21.82 0.27
C ASN A 124 -4.94 -21.17 1.51
N LYS A 125 -4.76 -19.86 1.52
CA LYS A 125 -4.23 -19.16 2.71
C LYS A 125 -5.27 -18.17 3.22
N PRO A 126 -6.04 -18.50 4.26
CA PRO A 126 -6.77 -17.49 5.02
C PRO A 126 -5.76 -16.50 5.63
N MET A 127 -6.20 -15.27 5.92
CA MET A 127 -5.41 -14.37 6.77
C MET A 127 -5.04 -15.12 8.05
N GLY A 128 -3.75 -15.12 8.40
CA GLY A 128 -3.29 -15.71 9.64
C GLY A 128 -3.81 -14.93 10.84
N GLU A 129 -3.93 -15.58 11.99
CA GLU A 129 -4.40 -14.94 13.24
C GLU A 129 -3.57 -13.71 13.65
N ASN A 130 -2.32 -13.63 13.18
CA ASN A 130 -1.40 -12.54 13.48
C ASN A 130 -1.17 -11.60 12.27
N ASP A 131 -1.98 -11.70 11.26
CA ASP A 131 -1.89 -10.80 10.10
C ASP A 131 -2.69 -9.53 10.36
N VAL A 132 -2.11 -8.40 9.95
CA VAL A 132 -2.73 -7.08 10.03
C VAL A 132 -2.72 -6.41 8.68
N ILE A 133 -3.74 -5.61 8.42
CA ILE A 133 -3.84 -4.78 7.22
C ILE A 133 -3.18 -3.44 7.53
N ILE A 134 -2.34 -2.99 6.62
CA ILE A 134 -1.75 -1.66 6.64
C ILE A 134 -2.40 -0.83 5.55
N GLN A 135 -2.90 0.33 5.94
CA GLN A 135 -3.48 1.32 5.04
C GLN A 135 -2.49 2.45 4.83
N ILE A 136 -2.11 2.72 3.58
CA ILE A 136 -1.29 3.87 3.21
C ILE A 136 -2.19 4.99 2.70
N ASN A 137 -2.19 6.11 3.40
CA ASN A 137 -2.80 7.35 2.96
C ASN A 137 -1.80 8.08 2.07
N ILE A 138 -2.10 8.17 0.77
CA ILE A 138 -1.20 8.73 -0.22
C ILE A 138 -1.23 10.26 -0.12
N GLU A 139 -0.07 10.89 0.07
CA GLU A 139 0.11 12.34 0.03
C GLU A 139 0.73 12.81 -1.29
N LYS A 140 1.57 11.97 -1.88
CA LYS A 140 2.24 12.26 -3.15
C LYS A 140 2.43 10.98 -3.95
N MET A 141 2.24 11.07 -5.25
CA MET A 141 2.55 10.01 -6.20
C MET A 141 3.47 10.55 -7.29
N VAL A 142 4.49 9.79 -7.64
CA VAL A 142 5.43 10.12 -8.71
C VAL A 142 5.44 8.97 -9.70
N TYR A 143 5.13 9.27 -10.94
CA TYR A 143 5.29 8.36 -12.08
C TYR A 143 6.58 8.66 -12.80
N TRP A 144 7.25 7.65 -13.28
CA TRP A 144 8.37 7.79 -14.23
C TRP A 144 8.28 6.79 -15.36
N LYS A 145 8.82 7.20 -16.52
CA LYS A 145 9.09 6.32 -17.66
C LYS A 145 10.42 6.76 -18.29
N GLY A 146 11.42 5.88 -18.21
CA GLY A 146 12.79 6.28 -18.55
C GLY A 146 13.21 7.54 -17.79
N PRO A 147 13.64 8.62 -18.49
CA PRO A 147 14.05 9.88 -17.85
C PRO A 147 12.88 10.85 -17.55
N HIS A 148 11.63 10.50 -17.88
CA HIS A 148 10.48 11.38 -17.73
C HIS A 148 9.78 11.13 -16.40
N PHE A 149 9.45 12.22 -15.69
CA PHE A 149 8.79 12.19 -14.38
C PHE A 149 7.55 13.07 -14.37
N LYS A 150 6.51 12.61 -13.68
CA LYS A 150 5.28 13.35 -13.41
C LYS A 150 4.87 13.13 -11.96
N SER A 151 4.52 14.18 -11.24
CA SER A 151 4.10 14.07 -9.86
C SER A 151 2.69 14.60 -9.64
N LEU A 152 1.96 13.95 -8.73
CA LEU A 152 0.66 14.35 -8.22
C LEU A 152 0.75 14.52 -6.71
N LYS A 153 0.09 15.55 -6.19
CA LYS A 153 -0.10 15.74 -4.75
C LYS A 153 -1.56 15.48 -4.42
N PHE A 154 -1.80 14.72 -3.38
CA PHE A 154 -3.12 14.45 -2.83
C PHE A 154 -3.42 15.47 -1.74
N LYS A 155 -4.65 15.93 -1.65
CA LYS A 155 -5.06 16.75 -0.52
C LYS A 155 -5.07 15.87 0.73
N LYS A 156 -4.50 16.37 1.83
CA LYS A 156 -4.73 15.74 3.14
C LYS A 156 -6.23 15.85 3.39
N ASP A 157 -6.88 14.74 3.70
CA ASP A 157 -8.22 14.78 4.25
C ASP A 157 -8.14 15.65 5.49
N SER A 158 -8.83 16.80 5.46
CA SER A 158 -8.97 17.62 6.65
C SER A 158 -9.71 16.76 7.66
N GLN A 159 -9.01 16.26 8.65
CA GLN A 159 -9.63 15.65 9.80
C GLN A 159 -10.50 16.75 10.43
N ILE A 160 -11.80 16.67 10.18
CA ILE A 160 -12.79 17.44 10.93
C ILE A 160 -12.84 16.78 12.29
N PHE A 161 -12.02 17.26 13.21
CA PHE A 161 -12.25 17.03 14.62
C PHE A 161 -13.46 17.89 15.01
N SER A 162 -14.61 17.28 15.12
CA SER A 162 -15.76 17.81 15.82
C SER A 162 -15.86 17.22 17.22
#